data_b939d228889f91a7f0204bb21eebca22
#
_entry.id   b939d228889f91a7f0204bb21eebca22
#
_cell.length_a   1.000
_cell.length_b   1.000
_cell.length_c   1.000
_cell.angle_alpha   90.00
_cell.angle_beta   90.00
_cell.angle_gamma   90.00
#
_symmetry.space_group_name_H-M   'P 1'
#
loop_
_entity.id
_entity.type
_entity.pdbx_description
1 polymer ?
#
loop_
_entity_poly.entity_id
_entity_poly.type
_entity_poly.pdbx_seq_one_letter_code
_entity_poly.pdbx_strand_id
1 'polypeptide(L)'
;MSWQIRQAVLSDFKWLVRVDSLAENDHGRRRQIARAISKSECWVACDADDPAAPVGYGCLDKSFFGEWFVPLVVVSNAHRRCGIGRKIVAHLEHCSSAKKIFTSTNMSNTPMRELLSQLGYQSSGVVENLDPGDPELIFMKILEE
;
A
#
# COMPACT_ATOMS: atom_id res chain seq x y z
N MET A 1 19.08 -10.46 -2.09
CA MET A 1 18.71 -9.27 -1.29
C MET A 1 17.70 -9.65 -0.24
N SER A 2 17.83 -9.06 0.93
CA SER A 2 16.91 -9.30 2.06
C SER A 2 16.07 -8.05 2.27
N TRP A 3 14.76 -8.18 2.10
CA TRP A 3 13.83 -7.05 2.27
C TRP A 3 13.32 -7.02 3.70
N GLN A 4 13.34 -5.83 4.29
CA GLN A 4 12.80 -5.56 5.62
C GLN A 4 11.65 -4.58 5.52
N ILE A 5 10.67 -4.73 6.40
CA ILE A 5 9.57 -3.77 6.53
C ILE A 5 9.73 -3.11 7.90
N ARG A 6 9.71 -1.79 7.92
CA ARG A 6 9.74 -1.02 9.17
C ARG A 6 8.78 0.16 9.08
N GLN A 7 8.44 0.71 10.23
CA GLN A 7 7.58 1.88 10.26
C GLN A 7 8.32 3.08 9.64
N ALA A 8 7.61 3.87 8.84
CA ALA A 8 8.17 5.06 8.22
C ALA A 8 8.43 6.15 9.26
N VAL A 9 9.49 6.91 9.05
CA VAL A 9 9.81 8.11 9.83
C VAL A 9 9.89 9.30 8.89
N LEU A 10 9.88 10.52 9.44
CA LEU A 10 9.80 11.73 8.63
C LEU A 10 10.89 11.83 7.58
N SER A 11 12.10 11.39 7.88
CA SER A 11 13.20 11.41 6.92
C SER A 11 12.99 10.51 5.70
N ASP A 12 12.00 9.61 5.75
CA ASP A 12 11.68 8.76 4.61
C ASP A 12 10.85 9.48 3.54
N PHE A 13 10.20 10.59 3.90
CA PHE A 13 9.26 11.26 3.00
C PHE A 13 9.86 11.52 1.61
N LYS A 14 11.05 12.06 1.55
CA LYS A 14 11.70 12.38 0.27
C LYS A 14 11.93 11.13 -0.60
N TRP A 15 12.19 10.00 0.04
CA TRP A 15 12.38 8.73 -0.66
C TRP A 15 11.06 8.21 -1.20
N LEU A 16 9.98 8.32 -0.42
CA LEU A 16 8.67 7.84 -0.84
C LEU A 16 8.11 8.64 -2.01
N VAL A 17 8.38 9.95 -2.05
CA VAL A 17 8.02 10.78 -3.20
C VAL A 17 8.74 10.31 -4.47
N ARG A 18 9.97 9.85 -4.35
CA ARG A 18 10.73 9.32 -5.49
C ARG A 18 10.27 7.93 -5.90
N VAL A 19 9.91 7.09 -4.93
CA VAL A 19 9.43 5.73 -5.18
C VAL A 19 8.08 5.76 -5.90
N ASP A 20 7.24 6.71 -5.53
CA ASP A 20 5.88 6.85 -6.05
C ASP A 20 5.86 7.84 -7.21
N SER A 21 5.80 7.32 -8.43
CA SER A 21 5.82 8.16 -9.62
C SER A 21 4.67 9.17 -9.67
N LEU A 22 3.53 8.85 -9.06
CA LEU A 22 2.40 9.80 -8.99
C LEU A 22 2.71 10.97 -8.08
N ALA A 23 3.43 10.74 -6.99
CA ALA A 23 3.70 11.77 -5.98
C ALA A 23 4.58 12.91 -6.48
N GLU A 24 5.39 12.68 -7.51
CA GLU A 24 6.26 13.73 -8.05
C GLU A 24 5.49 14.95 -8.52
N ASN A 25 4.29 14.76 -9.07
CA ASN A 25 3.48 15.81 -9.66
C ASN A 25 2.09 15.96 -9.02
N ASP A 26 1.85 15.32 -7.87
CA ASP A 26 0.55 15.31 -7.21
C ASP A 26 0.68 15.71 -5.75
N HIS A 27 0.29 16.96 -5.44
CA HIS A 27 0.32 17.47 -4.07
C HIS A 27 -0.59 16.70 -3.13
N GLY A 28 -1.72 16.19 -3.63
CA GLY A 28 -2.64 15.37 -2.85
C GLY A 28 -1.96 14.08 -2.36
N ARG A 29 -1.23 13.42 -3.25
CA ARG A 29 -0.50 12.21 -2.89
C ARG A 29 0.61 12.50 -1.89
N ARG A 30 1.33 13.61 -2.06
CA ARG A 30 2.37 14.01 -1.10
C ARG A 30 1.79 14.28 0.29
N ARG A 31 0.66 14.97 0.37
CA ARG A 31 -0.02 15.21 1.64
C ARG A 31 -0.48 13.91 2.28
N GLN A 32 -0.99 12.98 1.47
CA GLN A 32 -1.43 11.67 1.95
C GLN A 32 -0.26 10.91 2.58
N ILE A 33 0.89 10.89 1.92
CA ILE A 33 2.11 10.24 2.43
C ILE A 33 2.56 10.90 3.74
N ALA A 34 2.66 12.23 3.75
CA ALA A 34 3.11 12.97 4.92
C ALA A 34 2.19 12.73 6.12
N ARG A 35 0.88 12.73 5.89
CA ARG A 35 -0.11 12.47 6.94
C ARG A 35 0.02 11.05 7.48
N ALA A 36 0.18 10.06 6.60
CA ALA A 36 0.33 8.67 7.02
C ALA A 36 1.58 8.48 7.87
N ILE A 37 2.71 9.12 7.50
CA ILE A 37 3.92 9.07 8.30
C ILE A 37 3.68 9.68 9.68
N SER A 38 3.06 10.86 9.74
CA SER A 38 2.82 11.57 11.00
C SER A 38 1.88 10.82 11.94
N LYS A 39 0.99 10.00 11.39
CA LYS A 39 0.03 9.20 12.16
C LYS A 39 0.52 7.79 12.46
N SER A 40 1.74 7.47 12.09
CA SER A 40 2.30 6.13 12.25
C SER A 40 1.50 5.06 11.49
N GLU A 41 0.94 5.42 10.35
CA GLU A 41 0.13 4.57 9.49
C GLU A 41 0.85 4.17 8.20
N CYS A 42 2.17 4.39 8.14
CA CYS A 42 2.96 4.09 6.96
C CYS A 42 4.15 3.20 7.33
N TRP A 43 4.38 2.18 6.51
CA TRP A 43 5.53 1.29 6.63
C TRP A 43 6.31 1.30 5.33
N VAL A 44 7.63 1.16 5.42
CA VAL A 44 8.52 1.15 4.26
C VAL A 44 9.21 -0.19 4.10
N ALA A 45 9.46 -0.55 2.86
CA ALA A 45 10.28 -1.70 2.51
C ALA A 45 11.65 -1.20 2.11
N CYS A 46 12.69 -1.79 2.66
CA CYS A 46 14.07 -1.45 2.33
C CYS A 46 14.94 -2.71 2.32
N ASP A 47 16.08 -2.62 1.63
CA ASP A 47 17.07 -3.68 1.71
C ASP A 47 17.72 -3.62 3.10
N ALA A 48 17.89 -4.77 3.73
CA ALA A 48 18.54 -4.84 5.04
C ALA A 48 19.93 -4.21 5.04
N ASP A 49 20.62 -4.23 3.89
CA ASP A 49 21.95 -3.65 3.74
C ASP A 49 21.91 -2.15 3.44
N ASP A 50 20.75 -1.58 3.18
CA ASP A 50 20.60 -0.16 2.93
C ASP A 50 19.25 0.33 3.49
N PRO A 51 19.11 0.32 4.82
CA PRO A 51 17.81 0.60 5.45
C PRO A 51 17.35 2.06 5.33
N ALA A 52 18.24 2.98 4.96
CA ALA A 52 17.88 4.39 4.82
C ALA A 52 17.25 4.73 3.46
N ALA A 53 17.23 3.78 2.52
CA ALA A 53 16.74 4.00 1.16
C ALA A 53 15.54 3.12 0.86
N PRO A 54 14.31 3.51 1.25
CA PRO A 54 13.11 2.75 0.92
C PRO A 54 12.93 2.53 -0.57
N VAL A 55 12.46 1.34 -0.93
CA VAL A 55 12.14 0.96 -2.31
C VAL A 55 10.65 0.73 -2.52
N GLY A 56 9.88 0.81 -1.45
CA GLY A 56 8.42 0.67 -1.50
C GLY A 56 7.81 1.09 -0.18
N TYR A 57 6.49 1.25 -0.16
CA TYR A 57 5.78 1.59 1.07
C TYR A 57 4.33 1.13 1.00
N GLY A 58 3.72 1.03 2.17
CA GLY A 58 2.30 0.75 2.29
C GLY A 58 1.71 1.50 3.47
N CYS A 59 0.42 1.77 3.39
CA CYS A 59 -0.30 2.48 4.45
C CYS A 59 -1.45 1.62 4.95
N LEU A 60 -1.78 1.80 6.23
CA LEU A 60 -2.85 1.07 6.89
C LEU A 60 -3.59 2.03 7.81
N ASP A 61 -4.91 2.10 7.68
CA ASP A 61 -5.73 2.97 8.51
C ASP A 61 -7.13 2.37 8.69
N LYS A 62 -8.04 3.15 9.28
CA LYS A 62 -9.45 2.77 9.43
C LYS A 62 -10.38 3.72 8.69
N SER A 63 -9.97 4.13 7.51
CA SER A 63 -10.71 5.13 6.73
C SER A 63 -11.89 4.57 5.92
N PHE A 64 -12.01 3.24 5.80
CA PHE A 64 -13.07 2.63 5.00
C PHE A 64 -14.24 2.22 5.90
N PHE A 65 -15.18 3.14 6.12
CA PHE A 65 -16.35 2.90 6.99
C PHE A 65 -15.95 2.45 8.40
N GLY A 66 -14.81 2.92 8.90
CA GLY A 66 -14.28 2.51 10.20
C GLY A 66 -13.61 1.15 10.23
N GLU A 67 -13.53 0.47 9.08
CA GLU A 67 -12.86 -0.83 8.97
C GLU A 67 -11.39 -0.65 8.61
N TRP A 68 -10.56 -1.64 8.97
CA TRP A 68 -9.16 -1.64 8.58
C TRP A 68 -9.04 -1.64 7.06
N PHE A 69 -8.20 -0.76 6.55
CA PHE A 69 -8.08 -0.49 5.12
C PHE A 69 -6.63 -0.22 4.74
N VAL A 70 -6.22 -0.78 3.59
CA VAL A 70 -4.91 -0.50 3.00
C VAL A 70 -5.12 0.47 1.83
N PRO A 71 -4.93 1.78 2.04
CA PRO A 71 -5.17 2.77 0.98
C PRO A 71 -4.07 2.84 -0.06
N LEU A 72 -2.84 2.46 0.29
CA LEU A 72 -1.70 2.55 -0.62
C LEU A 72 -0.75 1.38 -0.43
N VAL A 73 -0.29 0.83 -1.55
CA VAL A 73 0.87 -0.05 -1.64
C VAL A 73 1.61 0.33 -2.91
N VAL A 74 2.83 0.82 -2.77
CA VAL A 74 3.61 1.31 -3.91
C VAL A 74 5.02 0.73 -3.84
N VAL A 75 5.50 0.21 -4.96
CA VAL A 75 6.86 -0.33 -5.10
C VAL A 75 7.53 0.41 -6.26
N SER A 76 8.80 0.76 -6.08
CA SER A 76 9.55 1.47 -7.12
C SER A 76 9.59 0.62 -8.40
N ASN A 77 9.59 1.29 -9.56
CA ASN A 77 9.62 0.60 -10.85
C ASN A 77 10.81 -0.33 -11.00
N ALA A 78 11.95 0.06 -10.44
CA ALA A 78 13.19 -0.72 -10.52
C ALA A 78 13.15 -2.00 -9.68
N HIS A 79 12.21 -2.11 -8.75
CA HIS A 79 12.14 -3.21 -7.79
C HIS A 79 10.87 -4.04 -7.90
N ARG A 80 10.15 -3.92 -9.01
CA ARG A 80 8.95 -4.72 -9.25
C ARG A 80 9.31 -6.17 -9.51
N ARG A 81 8.36 -7.08 -9.23
CA ARG A 81 8.52 -8.53 -9.37
C ARG A 81 9.57 -9.12 -8.44
N CYS A 82 9.91 -8.43 -7.34
CA CYS A 82 10.83 -8.93 -6.33
C CYS A 82 10.10 -9.44 -5.07
N GLY A 83 8.76 -9.50 -5.10
CA GLY A 83 7.97 -9.94 -3.96
C GLY A 83 7.80 -8.88 -2.88
N ILE A 84 8.18 -7.63 -3.15
CA ILE A 84 8.11 -6.55 -2.16
C ILE A 84 6.66 -6.18 -1.83
N GLY A 85 5.80 -6.05 -2.84
CA GLY A 85 4.39 -5.73 -2.63
C GLY A 85 3.70 -6.78 -1.76
N ARG A 86 3.96 -8.05 -2.04
CA ARG A 86 3.44 -9.17 -1.24
C ARG A 86 3.88 -9.05 0.22
N LYS A 87 5.14 -8.75 0.43
CA LYS A 87 5.71 -8.62 1.77
C LYS A 87 5.12 -7.44 2.54
N ILE A 88 4.90 -6.32 1.85
CA ILE A 88 4.25 -5.15 2.44
C ILE A 88 2.83 -5.51 2.87
N VAL A 89 2.02 -6.09 1.98
CA VAL A 89 0.63 -6.43 2.30
C VAL A 89 0.56 -7.40 3.48
N ALA A 90 1.40 -8.44 3.48
CA ALA A 90 1.44 -9.41 4.58
C ALA A 90 1.77 -8.73 5.91
N HIS A 91 2.70 -7.78 5.91
CA HIS A 91 3.05 -7.05 7.11
C HIS A 91 1.90 -6.18 7.62
N LEU A 92 1.20 -5.50 6.71
CA LEU A 92 0.05 -4.67 7.07
C LEU A 92 -1.08 -5.52 7.65
N GLU A 93 -1.33 -6.69 7.09
CA GLU A 93 -2.31 -7.65 7.64
C GLU A 93 -1.95 -8.00 9.08
N HIS A 94 -0.68 -8.30 9.32
CA HIS A 94 -0.19 -8.65 10.65
C HIS A 94 -0.35 -7.49 11.64
N CYS A 95 -0.07 -6.26 11.21
CA CYS A 95 -0.17 -5.07 12.05
C CYS A 95 -1.61 -4.69 12.38
N SER A 96 -2.57 -5.09 11.56
CA SER A 96 -3.96 -4.63 11.70
C SER A 96 -4.66 -5.18 12.94
N SER A 97 -4.29 -6.34 13.44
CA SER A 97 -5.02 -7.03 14.52
C SER A 97 -6.50 -7.25 14.19
N ALA A 98 -6.85 -7.23 12.92
CA ALA A 98 -8.22 -7.25 12.44
C ALA A 98 -8.69 -8.66 12.14
N LYS A 99 -10.02 -8.86 12.15
CA LYS A 99 -10.62 -10.10 11.66
C LYS A 99 -10.79 -10.08 10.15
N LYS A 100 -10.90 -8.89 9.58
CA LYS A 100 -11.00 -8.68 8.14
C LYS A 100 -10.33 -7.38 7.77
N ILE A 101 -9.91 -7.28 6.52
CA ILE A 101 -9.22 -6.09 6.01
C ILE A 101 -9.71 -5.79 4.59
N PHE A 102 -9.85 -4.52 4.29
CA PHE A 102 -10.24 -4.04 2.96
C PHE A 102 -9.07 -3.35 2.27
N THR A 103 -9.10 -3.35 0.96
CA THR A 103 -8.21 -2.55 0.12
C THR A 103 -8.90 -2.26 -1.19
N SER A 104 -8.31 -1.42 -2.00
CA SER A 104 -8.84 -1.11 -3.32
C SER A 104 -7.75 -0.82 -4.32
N THR A 105 -8.08 -0.96 -5.60
CA THR A 105 -7.19 -0.57 -6.69
C THR A 105 -8.02 -0.31 -7.94
N ASN A 106 -7.48 0.50 -8.85
CA ASN A 106 -8.15 0.74 -10.13
C ASN A 106 -8.24 -0.56 -10.94
N MET A 107 -9.32 -0.69 -11.72
CA MET A 107 -9.50 -1.83 -12.61
C MET A 107 -8.30 -2.03 -13.54
N SER A 108 -7.69 -0.94 -13.98
CA SER A 108 -6.54 -0.98 -14.89
C SER A 108 -5.26 -1.50 -14.25
N ASN A 109 -5.18 -1.55 -12.92
CA ASN A 109 -3.96 -1.98 -12.23
C ASN A 109 -3.91 -3.51 -12.14
N THR A 110 -3.60 -4.14 -13.25
CA THR A 110 -3.53 -5.60 -13.37
C THR A 110 -2.55 -6.24 -12.39
N PRO A 111 -1.30 -5.73 -12.25
CA PRO A 111 -0.37 -6.35 -11.30
C PRO A 111 -0.89 -6.41 -9.87
N MET A 112 -1.53 -5.32 -9.40
CA MET A 112 -2.08 -5.30 -8.05
C MET A 112 -3.28 -6.23 -7.91
N ARG A 113 -4.15 -6.27 -8.91
CA ARG A 113 -5.30 -7.19 -8.92
C ARG A 113 -4.85 -8.65 -8.84
N GLU A 114 -3.81 -9.00 -9.59
CA GLU A 114 -3.24 -10.35 -9.55
C GLU A 114 -2.65 -10.67 -8.19
N LEU A 115 -1.91 -9.72 -7.60
CA LEU A 115 -1.33 -9.89 -6.28
C LEU A 115 -2.41 -10.14 -5.23
N LEU A 116 -3.46 -9.31 -5.22
CA LEU A 116 -4.55 -9.45 -4.25
C LEU A 116 -5.26 -10.80 -4.41
N SER A 117 -5.48 -11.24 -5.65
CA SER A 117 -6.08 -12.56 -5.91
C SER A 117 -5.21 -13.68 -5.33
N GLN A 118 -3.90 -13.62 -5.56
CA GLN A 118 -2.97 -14.62 -5.03
C GLN A 118 -2.93 -14.63 -3.51
N LEU A 119 -3.14 -13.49 -2.88
CA LEU A 119 -3.13 -13.36 -1.42
C LEU A 119 -4.46 -13.73 -0.77
N GLY A 120 -5.46 -14.12 -1.56
CA GLY A 120 -6.75 -14.57 -1.04
C GLY A 120 -7.79 -13.48 -0.85
N TYR A 121 -7.58 -12.30 -1.43
CA TYR A 121 -8.58 -11.24 -1.40
C TYR A 121 -9.72 -11.59 -2.36
N GLN A 122 -10.94 -11.24 -1.97
CA GLN A 122 -12.12 -11.44 -2.79
C GLN A 122 -12.76 -10.10 -3.14
N SER A 123 -13.46 -10.04 -4.26
CA SER A 123 -14.16 -8.84 -4.71
C SER A 123 -15.24 -8.46 -3.70
N SER A 124 -15.33 -7.17 -3.40
CA SER A 124 -16.28 -6.64 -2.42
C SER A 124 -17.00 -5.38 -2.90
N GLY A 125 -16.92 -5.06 -4.16
CA GLY A 125 -17.65 -3.94 -4.73
C GLY A 125 -16.83 -3.12 -5.71
N VAL A 126 -17.48 -2.10 -6.24
CA VAL A 126 -16.90 -1.21 -7.26
C VAL A 126 -17.36 0.21 -6.95
N VAL A 127 -16.46 1.17 -7.06
CA VAL A 127 -16.78 2.59 -6.97
C VAL A 127 -16.51 3.23 -8.32
N GLU A 128 -17.57 3.75 -8.93
CA GLU A 128 -17.49 4.45 -10.20
C GLU A 128 -17.17 5.92 -9.99
N ASN A 129 -16.67 6.58 -11.02
CA ASN A 129 -16.53 8.05 -11.07
C ASN A 129 -15.42 8.67 -10.22
N LEU A 130 -14.59 7.88 -9.56
CA LEU A 130 -13.39 8.42 -8.91
C LEU A 130 -12.37 8.84 -9.98
N ASP A 131 -12.09 7.93 -10.91
CA ASP A 131 -11.27 8.20 -12.08
C ASP A 131 -12.11 7.90 -13.32
N PRO A 132 -12.31 8.84 -14.24
CA PRO A 132 -13.14 8.62 -15.42
C PRO A 132 -12.70 7.40 -16.22
N GLY A 133 -13.62 6.45 -16.41
CA GLY A 133 -13.37 5.25 -17.22
C GLY A 133 -12.50 4.19 -16.57
N ASP A 134 -12.12 4.37 -15.29
CA ASP A 134 -11.28 3.41 -14.58
C ASP A 134 -11.80 3.21 -13.15
N PRO A 135 -12.79 2.33 -12.98
CA PRO A 135 -13.42 2.12 -11.67
C PRO A 135 -12.45 1.66 -10.60
N GLU A 136 -12.74 2.05 -9.37
CA GLU A 136 -12.01 1.55 -8.21
C GLU A 136 -12.66 0.25 -7.74
N LEU A 137 -11.89 -0.84 -7.74
CA LEU A 137 -12.37 -2.15 -7.29
C LEU A 137 -12.05 -2.33 -5.82
N ILE A 138 -13.04 -2.75 -5.04
CA ILE A 138 -12.89 -2.98 -3.61
C ILE A 138 -12.65 -4.48 -3.37
N PHE A 139 -11.71 -4.78 -2.50
CA PHE A 139 -11.36 -6.16 -2.13
C PHE A 139 -11.39 -6.33 -0.62
N MET A 140 -11.62 -7.54 -0.17
CA MET A 140 -11.69 -7.87 1.24
C MET A 140 -11.07 -9.24 1.49
N LYS A 141 -10.42 -9.39 2.65
CA LYS A 141 -9.87 -10.68 3.08
C LYS A 141 -10.24 -10.92 4.53
N ILE A 142 -10.65 -12.15 4.83
CA ILE A 142 -10.86 -12.60 6.21
C ILE A 142 -9.50 -13.02 6.76
N LEU A 143 -9.09 -12.42 7.88
CA LEU A 143 -7.79 -12.69 8.50
C LEU A 143 -7.89 -13.68 9.66
N GLU A 144 -9.06 -13.76 10.26
CA GLU A 144 -9.30 -14.64 11.40
C GLU A 144 -10.66 -15.27 11.26
N GLU A 145 -10.71 -16.58 11.40
CA GLU A 145 -11.95 -17.36 11.33
C GLU A 145 -12.48 -17.70 12.73
#